data_6b8c10735fbd0d321077a0deee8204ed
#
_entry.id   6b8c10735fbd0d321077a0deee8204ed
#
_cell.length_a   1.000
_cell.length_b   1.000
_cell.length_c   1.000
_cell.angle_alpha   90.00
_cell.angle_beta   90.00
_cell.angle_gamma   90.00
#
_symmetry.space_group_name_H-M   'P 1'
#
loop_
_entity.id
_entity.type
_entity.pdbx_description
1 polymer ?
#
loop_
_entity_poly.entity_id
_entity_poly.type
_entity_poly.pdbx_seq_one_letter_code
_entity_poly.pdbx_strand_id
1 'polypeptide(L)'
;MTHTTKTAIITGGLSGMGLAIARRLVQDDITVVVGARSAGDPEYVRKILGAEHAGIHAAALDVRSSESVDAFVADVVQTHGSVDILVNAAGVYDEAAVIAHPDKVWDDHIDTNLSGSFRTVRAVMPHMKDKGWGRIVNIASVAAHNGMANNAAYCASKAGLLGLGRCVSLEGAALGITCVSISPTWVETEMLKRFIDADIAATGQSLEEVRAEYAKSNPQNQLVQPSEVAELAAFLVSDAARALTMEDFQINAGSLW
;
A
#
# COMPACT_ATOMS: atom_id res chain seq x y z
N MET A 1 -2.55 32.97 4.42
CA MET A 1 -2.83 31.77 3.63
C MET A 1 -3.51 30.80 4.55
N THR A 2 -4.79 30.48 4.32
CA THR A 2 -5.51 29.47 5.09
C THR A 2 -4.87 28.13 4.77
N HIS A 3 -4.17 27.51 5.73
CA HIS A 3 -3.74 26.11 5.63
C HIS A 3 -4.99 25.23 5.51
N THR A 4 -5.37 24.87 4.29
CA THR A 4 -6.34 23.79 4.10
C THR A 4 -5.64 22.47 4.43
N THR A 5 -6.15 21.77 5.43
CA THR A 5 -5.67 20.44 5.80
C THR A 5 -5.76 19.50 4.59
N LYS A 6 -4.68 18.79 4.26
CA LYS A 6 -4.67 17.81 3.17
C LYS A 6 -5.46 16.56 3.59
N THR A 7 -6.10 15.91 2.63
CA THR A 7 -6.82 14.66 2.86
C THR A 7 -6.14 13.51 2.12
N ALA A 8 -5.83 12.43 2.86
CA ALA A 8 -5.22 11.23 2.35
C ALA A 8 -6.19 10.05 2.36
N ILE A 9 -6.26 9.32 1.25
CA ILE A 9 -6.87 7.99 1.17
C ILE A 9 -5.75 6.94 1.26
N ILE A 10 -5.95 5.94 2.13
CA ILE A 10 -5.05 4.79 2.24
C ILE A 10 -5.85 3.50 2.08
N THR A 11 -5.66 2.78 0.98
CA THR A 11 -6.28 1.47 0.80
C THR A 11 -5.56 0.41 1.63
N GLY A 12 -6.30 -0.53 2.23
CA GLY A 12 -5.69 -1.52 3.13
C GLY A 12 -5.16 -0.91 4.44
N GLY A 13 -5.66 0.25 4.84
CA GLY A 13 -5.13 1.06 5.95
C GLY A 13 -5.46 0.56 7.37
N LEU A 14 -6.12 -0.59 7.53
CA LEU A 14 -6.40 -1.20 8.84
C LEU A 14 -5.39 -2.29 9.24
N SER A 15 -4.32 -2.49 8.49
CA SER A 15 -3.30 -3.48 8.83
C SER A 15 -1.93 -3.13 8.22
N GLY A 16 -0.88 -3.76 8.74
CA GLY A 16 0.46 -3.75 8.17
C GLY A 16 1.00 -2.36 7.83
N MET A 17 1.58 -2.23 6.64
CA MET A 17 2.17 -0.98 6.15
C MET A 17 1.15 0.14 6.01
N GLY A 18 -0.06 -0.17 5.50
CA GLY A 18 -1.13 0.82 5.34
C GLY A 18 -1.52 1.49 6.67
N LEU A 19 -1.63 0.70 7.74
CA LEU A 19 -1.91 1.22 9.08
C LEU A 19 -0.76 2.06 9.63
N ALA A 20 0.49 1.62 9.43
CA ALA A 20 1.66 2.38 9.87
C ALA A 20 1.74 3.74 9.15
N ILE A 21 1.49 3.76 7.83
CA ILE A 21 1.43 5.00 7.04
C ILE A 21 0.29 5.91 7.54
N ALA A 22 -0.90 5.34 7.80
CA ALA A 22 -2.02 6.12 8.32
C ALA A 22 -1.67 6.85 9.63
N ARG A 23 -1.09 6.11 10.58
CA ARG A 23 -0.66 6.65 11.88
C ARG A 23 0.43 7.71 11.74
N ARG A 24 1.33 7.55 10.77
CA ARG A 24 2.41 8.51 10.51
C ARG A 24 1.89 9.80 9.89
N LEU A 25 1.01 9.71 8.89
CA LEU A 25 0.51 10.91 8.18
C LEU A 25 -0.36 11.80 9.07
N VAL A 26 -1.08 11.26 10.03
CA VAL A 26 -1.84 12.06 11.00
C VAL A 26 -0.93 12.96 11.83
N GLN A 27 0.32 12.57 12.09
CA GLN A 27 1.29 13.40 12.83
C GLN A 27 1.71 14.66 12.06
N ASP A 28 1.47 14.68 10.74
CA ASP A 28 1.72 15.83 9.87
C ASP A 28 0.45 16.68 9.61
N ASP A 29 -0.56 16.59 10.50
CA ASP A 29 -1.85 17.29 10.39
C ASP A 29 -2.63 16.96 9.10
N ILE A 30 -2.43 15.75 8.55
CA ILE A 30 -3.17 15.25 7.39
C ILE A 30 -4.41 14.50 7.89
N THR A 31 -5.59 14.84 7.36
CA THR A 31 -6.79 14.04 7.56
C THR A 31 -6.65 12.72 6.80
N VAL A 32 -6.75 11.60 7.48
CA VAL A 32 -6.55 10.27 6.88
C VAL A 32 -7.84 9.49 6.83
N VAL A 33 -8.22 9.00 5.65
CA VAL A 33 -9.34 8.08 5.47
C VAL A 33 -8.80 6.73 5.01
N VAL A 34 -8.91 5.73 5.86
CA VAL A 34 -8.50 4.36 5.54
C VAL A 34 -9.65 3.58 4.93
N GLY A 35 -9.41 2.98 3.77
CA GLY A 35 -10.34 2.10 3.10
C GLY A 35 -9.95 0.63 3.29
N ALA A 36 -10.87 -0.20 3.81
CA ALA A 36 -10.67 -1.64 3.93
C ALA A 36 -12.02 -2.37 3.94
N ARG A 37 -12.06 -3.63 3.50
CA ARG A 37 -13.28 -4.46 3.55
C ARG A 37 -13.78 -4.64 4.99
N SER A 38 -12.86 -4.78 5.94
CA SER A 38 -13.16 -4.93 7.37
C SER A 38 -13.60 -3.62 8.05
N ALA A 39 -13.51 -2.47 7.39
CA ALA A 39 -13.94 -1.20 7.96
C ALA A 39 -15.49 -1.07 8.07
N GLY A 40 -16.24 -2.00 7.46
CA GLY A 40 -17.68 -2.14 7.70
C GLY A 40 -18.06 -2.66 9.09
N ASP A 41 -17.08 -3.13 9.87
CA ASP A 41 -17.25 -3.56 11.27
C ASP A 41 -16.67 -2.48 12.22
N PRO A 42 -17.51 -1.68 12.89
CA PRO A 42 -17.06 -0.61 13.79
C PRO A 42 -16.31 -1.12 15.03
N GLU A 43 -16.59 -2.35 15.47
CA GLU A 43 -15.90 -2.95 16.62
C GLU A 43 -14.46 -3.33 16.23
N TYR A 44 -14.30 -3.93 15.06
CA TYR A 44 -12.98 -4.20 14.49
C TYR A 44 -12.16 -2.92 14.30
N VAL A 45 -12.75 -1.88 13.71
CA VAL A 45 -12.10 -0.57 13.52
C VAL A 45 -11.63 -0.02 14.86
N ARG A 46 -12.50 -0.01 15.88
CA ARG A 46 -12.17 0.47 17.23
C ARG A 46 -11.03 -0.34 17.86
N LYS A 47 -11.03 -1.65 17.67
CA LYS A 47 -9.95 -2.53 18.15
C LYS A 47 -8.60 -2.20 17.51
N ILE A 48 -8.57 -1.95 16.19
CA ILE A 48 -7.32 -1.71 15.44
C ILE A 48 -6.81 -0.29 15.67
N LEU A 49 -7.69 0.68 15.57
CA LEU A 49 -7.31 2.08 15.71
C LEU A 49 -7.14 2.49 17.18
N GLY A 50 -7.87 1.91 18.13
CA GLY A 50 -7.92 2.29 19.53
C GLY A 50 -8.85 3.49 19.78
N ALA A 51 -8.86 4.00 21.03
CA ALA A 51 -9.72 5.15 21.40
C ALA A 51 -9.10 6.52 21.04
N GLU A 52 -7.82 6.57 20.68
CA GLU A 52 -7.03 7.81 20.58
C GLU A 52 -6.75 8.28 19.14
N HIS A 53 -7.50 7.78 18.15
CA HIS A 53 -7.21 8.09 16.73
C HIS A 53 -7.98 9.32 16.22
N ALA A 54 -7.76 10.47 16.88
CA ALA A 54 -8.12 11.75 16.29
C ALA A 54 -7.40 11.92 14.94
N GLY A 55 -8.16 12.03 13.84
CA GLY A 55 -7.61 12.26 12.50
C GLY A 55 -7.56 11.05 11.58
N ILE A 56 -7.84 9.80 12.05
CA ILE A 56 -8.03 8.64 11.17
C ILE A 56 -9.52 8.25 11.12
N HIS A 57 -10.09 8.33 9.93
CA HIS A 57 -11.44 7.85 9.62
C HIS A 57 -11.33 6.50 8.91
N ALA A 58 -12.31 5.63 9.06
CA ALA A 58 -12.33 4.33 8.39
C ALA A 58 -13.67 4.11 7.69
N ALA A 59 -13.64 3.68 6.44
CA ALA A 59 -14.84 3.33 5.69
C ALA A 59 -14.62 2.06 4.85
N ALA A 60 -15.73 1.33 4.60
CA ALA A 60 -15.69 0.10 3.84
C ALA A 60 -15.24 0.36 2.40
N LEU A 61 -14.27 -0.43 1.91
CA LEU A 61 -13.76 -0.34 0.56
C LEU A 61 -13.34 -1.73 0.07
N ASP A 62 -13.92 -2.18 -1.03
CA ASP A 62 -13.39 -3.28 -1.84
C ASP A 62 -12.77 -2.70 -3.12
N VAL A 63 -11.45 -2.67 -3.21
CA VAL A 63 -10.73 -2.15 -4.38
C VAL A 63 -10.98 -2.95 -5.67
N ARG A 64 -11.56 -4.15 -5.55
CA ARG A 64 -11.91 -5.00 -6.70
C ARG A 64 -13.22 -4.57 -7.38
N SER A 65 -14.04 -3.72 -6.74
CA SER A 65 -15.28 -3.17 -7.30
C SER A 65 -15.12 -1.69 -7.64
N SER A 66 -15.36 -1.34 -8.89
CA SER A 66 -15.40 0.06 -9.33
C SER A 66 -16.46 0.86 -8.57
N GLU A 67 -17.65 0.28 -8.36
CA GLU A 67 -18.75 0.93 -7.65
C GLU A 67 -18.36 1.23 -6.21
N SER A 68 -17.66 0.29 -5.52
CA SER A 68 -17.17 0.49 -4.16
C SER A 68 -16.12 1.60 -4.10
N VAL A 69 -15.20 1.63 -5.07
CA VAL A 69 -14.17 2.66 -5.15
C VAL A 69 -14.77 4.04 -5.42
N ASP A 70 -15.66 4.14 -6.40
CA ASP A 70 -16.27 5.40 -6.80
C ASP A 70 -17.14 5.98 -5.65
N ALA A 71 -17.94 5.13 -4.97
CA ALA A 71 -18.72 5.53 -3.81
C ALA A 71 -17.84 5.98 -2.64
N PHE A 72 -16.77 5.25 -2.35
CA PHE A 72 -15.83 5.59 -1.28
C PHE A 72 -15.14 6.94 -1.54
N VAL A 73 -14.64 7.17 -2.75
CA VAL A 73 -13.97 8.44 -3.10
C VAL A 73 -14.97 9.61 -3.07
N ALA A 74 -16.18 9.41 -3.57
CA ALA A 74 -17.23 10.44 -3.51
C ALA A 74 -17.59 10.83 -2.07
N ASP A 75 -17.72 9.86 -1.16
CA ASP A 75 -17.98 10.11 0.26
C ASP A 75 -16.83 10.88 0.92
N VAL A 76 -15.58 10.52 0.63
CA VAL A 76 -14.40 11.26 1.12
C VAL A 76 -14.40 12.70 0.63
N VAL A 77 -14.67 12.94 -0.65
CA VAL A 77 -14.73 14.29 -1.21
C VAL A 77 -15.88 15.09 -0.61
N GLN A 78 -17.06 14.48 -0.43
CA GLN A 78 -18.20 15.12 0.18
C GLN A 78 -17.94 15.52 1.64
N THR A 79 -17.27 14.64 2.40
CA THR A 79 -17.06 14.82 3.84
C THR A 79 -15.88 15.71 4.16
N HIS A 80 -14.78 15.60 3.40
CA HIS A 80 -13.51 16.28 3.69
C HIS A 80 -13.12 17.33 2.63
N GLY A 81 -13.91 17.49 1.59
CA GLY A 81 -13.75 18.55 0.57
C GLY A 81 -12.74 18.27 -0.52
N SER A 82 -11.78 17.35 -0.31
CA SER A 82 -10.76 17.01 -1.31
C SER A 82 -10.16 15.63 -1.08
N VAL A 83 -9.48 15.13 -2.11
CA VAL A 83 -8.50 14.03 -2.00
C VAL A 83 -7.18 14.55 -2.58
N ASP A 84 -6.17 14.62 -1.72
CA ASP A 84 -4.86 15.18 -2.06
C ASP A 84 -3.81 14.08 -2.19
N ILE A 85 -3.92 13.04 -1.37
CA ILE A 85 -2.95 11.97 -1.27
C ILE A 85 -3.68 10.63 -1.43
N LEU A 86 -3.11 9.74 -2.24
CA LEU A 86 -3.52 8.35 -2.35
C LEU A 86 -2.34 7.44 -2.04
N VAL A 87 -2.53 6.52 -1.09
CA VAL A 87 -1.60 5.42 -0.84
C VAL A 87 -2.28 4.10 -1.17
N ASN A 88 -1.84 3.43 -2.22
CA ASN A 88 -2.29 2.10 -2.60
C ASN A 88 -1.50 1.05 -1.81
N ALA A 89 -2.02 0.65 -0.64
CA ALA A 89 -1.43 -0.38 0.22
C ALA A 89 -2.29 -1.64 0.35
N ALA A 90 -3.48 -1.67 -0.25
CA ALA A 90 -4.27 -2.90 -0.34
C ALA A 90 -3.55 -3.94 -1.20
N GLY A 91 -3.40 -5.14 -0.68
CA GLY A 91 -2.74 -6.22 -1.41
C GLY A 91 -3.00 -7.58 -0.79
N VAL A 92 -2.85 -8.60 -1.62
CA VAL A 92 -2.89 -10.03 -1.24
C VAL A 92 -1.60 -10.70 -1.68
N TYR A 93 -1.25 -11.77 -0.95
CA TYR A 93 -0.10 -12.61 -1.25
C TYR A 93 -0.43 -14.06 -0.88
N ASP A 94 -0.42 -14.92 -1.88
CA ASP A 94 -0.57 -16.37 -1.75
C ASP A 94 0.37 -17.04 -2.77
N GLU A 95 0.93 -18.18 -2.39
CA GLU A 95 1.87 -18.92 -3.22
C GLU A 95 1.19 -20.05 -4.00
N ALA A 96 1.56 -20.19 -5.27
CA ALA A 96 1.15 -21.32 -6.10
C ALA A 96 2.17 -21.56 -7.24
N ALA A 97 2.55 -22.82 -7.43
CA ALA A 97 3.43 -23.21 -8.53
C ALA A 97 2.74 -23.01 -9.89
N VAL A 98 3.45 -22.48 -10.88
CA VAL A 98 2.87 -22.17 -12.21
C VAL A 98 2.20 -23.40 -12.85
N ILE A 99 2.78 -24.59 -12.70
CA ILE A 99 2.26 -25.83 -13.29
C ILE A 99 0.87 -26.23 -12.73
N ALA A 100 0.52 -25.77 -11.54
CA ALA A 100 -0.74 -26.09 -10.86
C ALA A 100 -1.39 -24.83 -10.26
N HIS A 101 -1.11 -23.66 -10.85
CA HIS A 101 -1.59 -22.38 -10.35
C HIS A 101 -3.12 -22.26 -10.52
N PRO A 102 -3.89 -22.11 -9.43
CA PRO A 102 -5.32 -21.91 -9.54
C PRO A 102 -5.63 -20.54 -10.16
N ASP A 103 -6.52 -20.48 -11.14
CA ASP A 103 -6.95 -19.24 -11.79
C ASP A 103 -7.44 -18.22 -10.75
N LYS A 104 -8.17 -18.67 -9.73
CA LYS A 104 -8.64 -17.81 -8.64
C LYS A 104 -7.50 -17.07 -7.90
N VAL A 105 -6.37 -17.74 -7.66
CA VAL A 105 -5.21 -17.11 -6.98
C VAL A 105 -4.59 -16.06 -7.90
N TRP A 106 -4.48 -16.36 -9.20
CA TRP A 106 -4.04 -15.40 -10.21
C TRP A 106 -4.96 -14.16 -10.24
N ASP A 107 -6.26 -14.40 -10.41
CA ASP A 107 -7.26 -13.34 -10.52
C ASP A 107 -7.31 -12.47 -9.26
N ASP A 108 -7.27 -13.06 -8.07
CA ASP A 108 -7.26 -12.33 -6.80
C ASP A 108 -6.05 -11.39 -6.69
N HIS A 109 -4.86 -11.82 -7.15
CA HIS A 109 -3.66 -10.97 -7.15
C HIS A 109 -3.76 -9.83 -8.16
N ILE A 110 -4.12 -10.14 -9.40
CA ILE A 110 -4.25 -9.11 -10.45
C ILE A 110 -5.36 -8.13 -10.07
N ASP A 111 -6.50 -8.62 -9.62
CA ASP A 111 -7.66 -7.77 -9.35
C ASP A 111 -7.46 -6.90 -8.11
N THR A 112 -6.79 -7.41 -7.07
CA THR A 112 -6.52 -6.63 -5.86
C THR A 112 -5.30 -5.72 -6.03
N ASN A 113 -4.13 -6.30 -6.37
CA ASN A 113 -2.86 -5.57 -6.30
C ASN A 113 -2.67 -4.59 -7.46
N LEU A 114 -3.18 -4.92 -8.65
CA LEU A 114 -2.99 -4.12 -9.86
C LEU A 114 -4.27 -3.39 -10.27
N SER A 115 -5.34 -4.11 -10.59
CA SER A 115 -6.58 -3.49 -11.06
C SER A 115 -7.22 -2.62 -9.97
N GLY A 116 -7.11 -3.02 -8.70
CA GLY A 116 -7.59 -2.23 -7.56
C GLY A 116 -6.86 -0.90 -7.45
N SER A 117 -5.53 -0.91 -7.59
CA SER A 117 -4.72 0.32 -7.62
C SER A 117 -5.06 1.21 -8.82
N PHE A 118 -5.31 0.61 -9.99
CA PHE A 118 -5.78 1.36 -11.16
C PHE A 118 -7.14 2.03 -10.90
N ARG A 119 -8.12 1.31 -10.31
CA ARG A 119 -9.45 1.87 -10.02
C ARG A 119 -9.37 3.05 -9.06
N THR A 120 -8.58 2.94 -8.00
CA THR A 120 -8.40 4.03 -7.03
C THR A 120 -7.70 5.24 -7.64
N VAL A 121 -6.63 5.04 -8.42
CA VAL A 121 -5.96 6.11 -9.17
C VAL A 121 -6.94 6.82 -10.11
N ARG A 122 -7.69 6.06 -10.91
CA ARG A 122 -8.69 6.60 -11.84
C ARG A 122 -9.75 7.45 -11.13
N ALA A 123 -10.18 7.03 -9.95
CA ALA A 123 -11.20 7.75 -9.19
C ALA A 123 -10.68 9.04 -8.54
N VAL A 124 -9.41 9.08 -8.07
CA VAL A 124 -8.89 10.26 -7.37
C VAL A 124 -8.25 11.30 -8.30
N MET A 125 -7.66 10.89 -9.43
CA MET A 125 -6.94 11.81 -10.32
C MET A 125 -7.75 13.01 -10.80
N PRO A 126 -9.05 12.92 -11.11
CA PRO A 126 -9.85 14.09 -11.48
C PRO A 126 -9.84 15.18 -10.39
N HIS A 127 -9.99 14.79 -9.11
CA HIS A 127 -9.99 15.73 -7.98
C HIS A 127 -8.62 16.36 -7.76
N MET A 128 -7.55 15.59 -7.89
CA MET A 128 -6.18 16.10 -7.83
C MET A 128 -5.87 17.08 -8.98
N LYS A 129 -6.34 16.75 -10.20
CA LYS A 129 -6.21 17.63 -11.38
C LYS A 129 -6.90 18.96 -11.16
N ASP A 130 -8.14 18.96 -10.67
CA ASP A 130 -8.91 20.20 -10.45
C ASP A 130 -8.24 21.11 -9.41
N LYS A 131 -7.51 20.51 -8.46
CA LYS A 131 -6.73 21.21 -7.43
C LYS A 131 -5.33 21.65 -7.93
N GLY A 132 -4.81 21.04 -8.99
CA GLY A 132 -3.45 21.25 -9.48
C GLY A 132 -2.37 20.70 -8.53
N TRP A 133 -2.73 19.76 -7.67
CA TRP A 133 -1.83 19.13 -6.70
C TRP A 133 -2.30 17.70 -6.36
N GLY A 134 -1.39 16.76 -6.33
CA GLY A 134 -1.66 15.39 -5.92
C GLY A 134 -0.39 14.60 -5.63
N ARG A 135 -0.50 13.62 -4.73
CA ARG A 135 0.57 12.67 -4.40
C ARG A 135 0.02 11.25 -4.39
N ILE A 136 0.59 10.40 -5.22
CA ILE A 136 0.21 8.98 -5.32
C ILE A 136 1.41 8.13 -4.95
N VAL A 137 1.25 7.25 -3.97
CA VAL A 137 2.26 6.27 -3.55
C VAL A 137 1.69 4.86 -3.72
N ASN A 138 2.34 4.04 -4.51
CA ASN A 138 1.99 2.62 -4.68
C ASN A 138 2.92 1.76 -3.83
N ILE A 139 2.37 0.91 -2.96
CA ILE A 139 3.16 -0.08 -2.25
C ILE A 139 3.36 -1.29 -3.17
N ALA A 140 4.49 -1.30 -3.84
CA ALA A 140 4.91 -2.38 -4.72
C ALA A 140 5.59 -3.51 -3.91
N SER A 141 6.71 -4.02 -4.37
CA SER A 141 7.53 -5.03 -3.70
C SER A 141 8.84 -5.20 -4.47
N VAL A 142 9.86 -5.67 -3.82
CA VAL A 142 11.06 -6.22 -4.47
C VAL A 142 10.71 -7.29 -5.52
N ALA A 143 9.62 -8.03 -5.32
CA ALA A 143 9.09 -9.00 -6.28
C ALA A 143 8.63 -8.37 -7.62
N ALA A 144 8.53 -7.05 -7.72
CA ALA A 144 8.28 -6.36 -8.97
C ALA A 144 9.49 -6.35 -9.91
N HIS A 145 10.67 -6.61 -9.39
CA HIS A 145 11.96 -6.57 -10.10
C HIS A 145 12.56 -7.94 -10.30
N ASN A 146 12.10 -8.94 -9.57
CA ASN A 146 12.69 -10.26 -9.53
C ASN A 146 11.62 -11.35 -9.69
N GLY A 147 12.03 -12.51 -10.16
CA GLY A 147 11.20 -13.72 -10.17
C GLY A 147 11.40 -14.51 -8.88
N MET A 148 10.29 -14.99 -8.30
CA MET A 148 10.31 -15.87 -7.14
C MET A 148 9.52 -17.14 -7.49
N ALA A 149 10.08 -18.31 -7.18
CA ALA A 149 9.36 -19.57 -7.37
C ALA A 149 8.03 -19.55 -6.60
N ASN A 150 6.99 -20.11 -7.20
CA ASN A 150 5.62 -20.15 -6.66
C ASN A 150 4.92 -18.78 -6.52
N ASN A 151 5.49 -17.70 -7.07
CA ASN A 151 4.99 -16.34 -6.88
C ASN A 151 4.61 -15.63 -8.19
N ALA A 152 4.25 -16.37 -9.23
CA ALA A 152 4.00 -15.81 -10.56
C ALA A 152 2.96 -14.69 -10.55
N ALA A 153 1.81 -14.91 -9.92
CA ALA A 153 0.72 -13.93 -9.85
C ALA A 153 1.13 -12.67 -9.06
N TYR A 154 1.80 -12.86 -7.93
CA TYR A 154 2.27 -11.75 -7.11
C TYR A 154 3.31 -10.91 -7.85
N CYS A 155 4.38 -11.54 -8.39
CA CYS A 155 5.40 -10.85 -9.16
C CYS A 155 4.80 -10.09 -10.35
N ALA A 156 3.92 -10.74 -11.13
CA ALA A 156 3.25 -10.11 -12.26
C ALA A 156 2.42 -8.89 -11.83
N SER A 157 1.63 -9.01 -10.74
CA SER A 157 0.82 -7.91 -10.22
C SER A 157 1.66 -6.72 -9.77
N LYS A 158 2.78 -6.97 -9.08
CA LYS A 158 3.67 -5.92 -8.57
C LYS A 158 4.54 -5.29 -9.67
N ALA A 159 4.99 -6.07 -10.65
CA ALA A 159 5.66 -5.54 -11.84
C ALA A 159 4.71 -4.66 -12.69
N GLY A 160 3.45 -5.12 -12.88
CA GLY A 160 2.40 -4.33 -13.53
C GLY A 160 2.12 -3.01 -12.82
N LEU A 161 2.17 -3.01 -11.48
CA LEU A 161 1.95 -1.80 -10.66
C LEU A 161 3.04 -0.74 -10.92
N LEU A 162 4.30 -1.13 -11.12
CA LEU A 162 5.36 -0.20 -11.53
C LEU A 162 5.09 0.38 -12.93
N GLY A 163 4.61 -0.46 -13.87
CA GLY A 163 4.19 -0.01 -15.19
C GLY A 163 3.05 1.02 -15.13
N LEU A 164 2.01 0.73 -14.34
CA LEU A 164 0.92 1.66 -14.08
C LEU A 164 1.44 2.98 -13.51
N GLY A 165 2.29 2.93 -12.49
CA GLY A 165 2.87 4.12 -11.84
C GLY A 165 3.60 5.03 -12.82
N ARG A 166 4.34 4.47 -13.80
CA ARG A 166 5.02 5.24 -14.85
C ARG A 166 4.04 5.99 -15.75
N CYS A 167 2.96 5.34 -16.19
CA CYS A 167 1.93 5.98 -17.00
C CYS A 167 1.23 7.12 -16.23
N VAL A 168 0.84 6.86 -14.98
CA VAL A 168 0.22 7.85 -14.09
C VAL A 168 1.14 9.06 -13.86
N SER A 169 2.43 8.82 -13.69
CA SER A 169 3.43 9.89 -13.53
C SER A 169 3.51 10.80 -14.75
N LEU A 170 3.53 10.23 -15.96
CA LEU A 170 3.58 10.97 -17.20
C LEU A 170 2.30 11.80 -17.42
N GLU A 171 1.14 11.21 -17.16
CA GLU A 171 -0.15 11.89 -17.31
C GLU A 171 -0.35 12.97 -16.22
N GLY A 172 0.16 12.73 -15.01
CA GLY A 172 0.01 13.62 -13.86
C GLY A 172 0.98 14.78 -13.80
N ALA A 173 2.15 14.69 -14.46
CA ALA A 173 3.24 15.63 -14.29
C ALA A 173 2.84 17.09 -14.57
N ALA A 174 2.17 17.35 -15.69
CA ALA A 174 1.68 18.70 -16.06
C ALA A 174 0.50 19.17 -15.19
N LEU A 175 -0.09 18.27 -14.41
CA LEU A 175 -1.23 18.53 -13.52
C LEU A 175 -0.80 18.77 -12.06
N GLY A 176 0.51 18.81 -11.78
CA GLY A 176 1.03 18.93 -10.41
C GLY A 176 0.90 17.65 -9.56
N ILE A 177 0.65 16.50 -10.20
CA ILE A 177 0.50 15.21 -9.57
C ILE A 177 1.78 14.40 -9.71
N THR A 178 2.30 13.86 -8.60
CA THR A 178 3.38 12.88 -8.61
C THR A 178 2.86 11.48 -8.34
N CYS A 179 3.47 10.49 -8.97
CA CYS A 179 3.22 9.08 -8.67
C CYS A 179 4.56 8.37 -8.51
N VAL A 180 4.73 7.71 -7.38
CA VAL A 180 5.93 6.94 -7.05
C VAL A 180 5.55 5.58 -6.50
N SER A 181 6.51 4.65 -6.50
CA SER A 181 6.35 3.34 -5.85
C SER A 181 7.34 3.20 -4.70
N ILE A 182 6.95 2.44 -3.67
CA ILE A 182 7.83 1.93 -2.64
C ILE A 182 7.86 0.42 -2.79
N SER A 183 9.04 -0.15 -2.94
CA SER A 183 9.27 -1.60 -3.11
C SER A 183 9.99 -2.17 -1.89
N PRO A 184 9.23 -2.62 -0.87
CA PRO A 184 9.83 -3.25 0.30
C PRO A 184 10.25 -4.70 0.02
N THR A 185 11.23 -5.17 0.80
CA THR A 185 11.49 -6.61 1.05
C THR A 185 10.53 -7.12 2.14
N TRP A 186 10.93 -8.14 2.90
CA TRP A 186 10.15 -8.67 4.01
C TRP A 186 9.93 -7.60 5.09
N VAL A 187 8.67 -7.20 5.27
CA VAL A 187 8.23 -6.23 6.29
C VAL A 187 7.54 -6.97 7.43
N GLU A 188 7.87 -6.64 8.66
CA GLU A 188 7.31 -7.26 9.86
C GLU A 188 5.82 -6.88 10.06
N THR A 189 4.95 -7.63 9.39
CA THR A 189 3.49 -7.42 9.33
C THR A 189 2.75 -8.72 9.61
N GLU A 190 1.42 -8.64 9.80
CA GLU A 190 0.58 -9.83 9.89
C GLU A 190 0.67 -10.73 8.64
N MET A 191 0.99 -10.17 7.47
CA MET A 191 1.22 -10.95 6.27
C MET A 191 2.45 -11.85 6.43
N LEU A 192 3.60 -11.30 6.83
CA LEU A 192 4.81 -12.09 7.10
C LEU A 192 4.59 -13.09 8.25
N LYS A 193 3.88 -12.67 9.30
CA LYS A 193 3.58 -13.55 10.42
C LYS A 193 2.87 -14.84 9.99
N ARG A 194 1.92 -14.76 9.04
CA ARG A 194 1.24 -15.96 8.51
C ARG A 194 2.21 -16.94 7.85
N PHE A 195 3.23 -16.47 7.15
CA PHE A 195 4.27 -17.32 6.55
C PHE A 195 5.16 -17.94 7.62
N ILE A 196 5.61 -17.15 8.57
CA ILE A 196 6.38 -17.64 9.72
C ILE A 196 5.61 -18.73 10.48
N ASP A 197 4.33 -18.51 10.77
CA ASP A 197 3.48 -19.48 11.46
C ASP A 197 3.32 -20.78 10.62
N ALA A 198 3.21 -20.68 9.30
CA ALA A 198 3.14 -21.83 8.39
C ALA A 198 4.46 -22.62 8.35
N ASP A 199 5.60 -21.93 8.29
CA ASP A 199 6.91 -22.55 8.28
C ASP A 199 7.22 -23.24 9.63
N ILE A 200 6.85 -22.63 10.74
CA ILE A 200 6.92 -23.29 12.08
C ILE A 200 6.13 -24.59 12.08
N ALA A 201 4.90 -24.56 11.56
CA ALA A 201 4.04 -25.74 11.50
C ALA A 201 4.62 -26.83 10.58
N ALA A 202 5.30 -26.47 9.50
CA ALA A 202 5.90 -27.39 8.54
C ALA A 202 7.24 -27.98 9.00
N THR A 203 8.06 -27.19 9.69
CA THR A 203 9.46 -27.55 10.03
C THR A 203 9.65 -27.97 11.48
N GLY A 204 8.77 -27.51 12.40
CA GLY A 204 8.95 -27.69 13.85
C GLY A 204 10.02 -26.76 14.47
N GLN A 205 10.56 -25.84 13.70
CA GLN A 205 11.52 -24.84 14.19
C GLN A 205 10.83 -23.85 15.16
N SER A 206 11.62 -23.16 15.97
CA SER A 206 11.13 -22.09 16.84
C SER A 206 10.80 -20.83 16.05
N LEU A 207 9.97 -19.96 16.61
CA LEU A 207 9.67 -18.64 16.06
C LEU A 207 10.95 -17.81 15.78
N GLU A 208 11.92 -17.89 16.69
CA GLU A 208 13.17 -17.13 16.58
C GLU A 208 14.01 -17.63 15.40
N GLU A 209 14.10 -18.97 15.21
CA GLU A 209 14.84 -19.57 14.10
C GLU A 209 14.22 -19.19 12.75
N VAL A 210 12.91 -19.42 12.58
CA VAL A 210 12.22 -19.10 11.31
C VAL A 210 12.31 -17.59 11.02
N ARG A 211 12.04 -16.73 12.01
CA ARG A 211 12.17 -15.28 11.85
C ARG A 211 13.58 -14.85 11.45
N ALA A 212 14.60 -15.48 12.02
CA ALA A 212 15.99 -15.22 11.66
C ALA A 212 16.32 -15.65 10.23
N GLU A 213 15.69 -16.70 9.69
CA GLU A 213 15.87 -17.11 8.29
C GLU A 213 15.33 -16.05 7.33
N TYR A 214 14.13 -15.50 7.60
CA TYR A 214 13.59 -14.37 6.81
C TYR A 214 14.50 -13.14 6.90
N ALA A 215 15.01 -12.81 8.08
CA ALA A 215 15.92 -11.68 8.26
C ALA A 215 17.25 -11.86 7.51
N LYS A 216 17.81 -13.08 7.51
CA LYS A 216 19.06 -13.41 6.80
C LYS A 216 18.93 -13.34 5.28
N SER A 217 17.70 -13.39 4.72
CA SER A 217 17.51 -13.17 3.29
C SER A 217 17.88 -11.74 2.85
N ASN A 218 17.98 -10.82 3.81
CA ASN A 218 18.42 -9.45 3.60
C ASN A 218 19.89 -9.30 4.04
N PRO A 219 20.77 -8.65 3.26
CA PRO A 219 22.17 -8.40 3.63
C PRO A 219 22.38 -7.73 4.99
N GLN A 220 21.46 -6.88 5.42
CA GLN A 220 21.50 -6.28 6.76
C GLN A 220 21.07 -7.24 7.88
N ASN A 221 20.67 -8.47 7.57
CA ASN A 221 20.13 -9.46 8.52
C ASN A 221 18.98 -8.92 9.38
N GLN A 222 18.11 -8.10 8.80
CA GLN A 222 16.99 -7.47 9.47
C GLN A 222 15.73 -7.57 8.63
N LEU A 223 14.58 -7.62 9.30
CA LEU A 223 13.28 -7.38 8.69
C LEU A 223 13.02 -5.87 8.66
N VAL A 224 12.48 -5.38 7.56
CA VAL A 224 12.04 -3.98 7.46
C VAL A 224 10.86 -3.78 8.41
N GLN A 225 10.84 -2.66 9.13
CA GLN A 225 9.73 -2.32 10.01
C GLN A 225 8.66 -1.53 9.23
N PRO A 226 7.36 -1.72 9.53
CA PRO A 226 6.29 -0.92 8.94
C PRO A 226 6.50 0.59 9.12
N SER A 227 7.12 1.00 10.23
CA SER A 227 7.46 2.41 10.51
C SER A 227 8.47 2.98 9.52
N GLU A 228 9.44 2.19 9.05
CA GLU A 228 10.43 2.65 8.08
C GLU A 228 9.77 2.94 6.71
N VAL A 229 8.82 2.08 6.31
CA VAL A 229 8.00 2.32 5.11
C VAL A 229 7.13 3.56 5.28
N ALA A 230 6.58 3.77 6.49
CA ALA A 230 5.72 4.91 6.79
C ALA A 230 6.48 6.25 6.75
N GLU A 231 7.71 6.31 7.27
CA GLU A 231 8.55 7.52 7.20
C GLU A 231 8.89 7.88 5.74
N LEU A 232 9.25 6.88 4.92
CA LEU A 232 9.49 7.11 3.50
C LEU A 232 8.23 7.60 2.78
N ALA A 233 7.08 7.00 3.04
CA ALA A 233 5.80 7.43 2.46
C ALA A 233 5.47 8.88 2.87
N ALA A 234 5.66 9.25 4.13
CA ALA A 234 5.43 10.62 4.62
C ALA A 234 6.31 11.64 3.91
N PHE A 235 7.60 11.32 3.71
CA PHE A 235 8.49 12.17 2.91
C PHE A 235 7.99 12.30 1.47
N LEU A 236 7.64 11.19 0.81
CA LEU A 236 7.25 11.17 -0.61
C LEU A 236 5.94 11.92 -0.90
N VAL A 237 5.03 12.05 0.08
CA VAL A 237 3.79 12.82 -0.09
C VAL A 237 3.96 14.29 0.30
N SER A 238 5.11 14.70 0.82
CA SER A 238 5.41 16.07 1.21
C SER A 238 5.74 16.96 0.00
N ASP A 239 5.74 18.27 0.23
CA ASP A 239 6.19 19.24 -0.79
C ASP A 239 7.69 19.20 -1.04
N ALA A 240 8.48 18.67 -0.11
CA ALA A 240 9.91 18.46 -0.28
C ALA A 240 10.23 17.44 -1.37
N ALA A 241 9.32 16.49 -1.62
CA ALA A 241 9.46 15.44 -2.63
C ALA A 241 8.82 15.80 -3.98
N ARG A 242 8.39 17.05 -4.22
CA ARG A 242 7.62 17.43 -5.41
C ARG A 242 8.28 17.12 -6.75
N ALA A 243 9.59 17.00 -6.80
CA ALA A 243 10.36 16.66 -8.00
C ALA A 243 10.56 15.15 -8.19
N LEU A 244 10.14 14.33 -7.20
CA LEU A 244 10.22 12.88 -7.26
C LEU A 244 8.92 12.34 -7.86
N THR A 245 9.01 11.82 -9.07
CA THR A 245 7.90 11.16 -9.76
C THR A 245 8.45 10.08 -10.69
N MET A 246 7.66 9.06 -11.00
CA MET A 246 8.05 7.90 -11.84
C MET A 246 9.11 6.99 -11.17
N GLU A 247 9.56 7.30 -9.98
CA GLU A 247 10.60 6.56 -9.28
C GLU A 247 10.01 5.38 -8.48
N ASP A 248 10.84 4.35 -8.31
CA ASP A 248 10.59 3.26 -7.38
C ASP A 248 11.65 3.25 -6.29
N PHE A 249 11.22 3.47 -5.06
CA PHE A 249 12.07 3.55 -3.88
C PHE A 249 12.12 2.18 -3.19
N GLN A 250 13.25 1.50 -3.31
CA GLN A 250 13.43 0.21 -2.69
C GLN A 250 13.85 0.36 -1.23
N ILE A 251 13.00 -0.17 -0.33
CA ILE A 251 13.31 -0.28 1.10
C ILE A 251 13.54 -1.76 1.41
N ASN A 252 14.75 -2.24 1.11
CA ASN A 252 15.03 -3.64 0.89
C ASN A 252 16.15 -4.19 1.79
N ALA A 253 16.60 -3.45 2.81
CA ALA A 253 17.66 -3.86 3.74
C ALA A 253 18.93 -4.42 3.03
N GLY A 254 19.22 -3.89 1.82
CA GLY A 254 20.35 -4.27 1.00
C GLY A 254 20.12 -5.50 0.10
N SER A 255 18.90 -6.04 0.02
CA SER A 255 18.59 -7.15 -0.89
C SER A 255 18.88 -6.75 -2.33
N LEU A 256 19.60 -7.61 -3.04
CA LEU A 256 19.97 -7.44 -4.45
C LEU A 256 19.01 -8.25 -5.34
N TRP A 257 18.92 -7.80 -6.56
CA TRP A 257 18.13 -8.42 -7.64
C TRP A 257 19.00 -9.22 -8.59
#